data_636c9c1bae8884a7409295d1630b0ab5
#
_entry.id   636c9c1bae8884a7409295d1630b0ab5
#
_cell.length_a   1.000
_cell.length_b   1.000
_cell.length_c   1.000
_cell.angle_alpha   90.00
_cell.angle_beta   90.00
_cell.angle_gamma   90.00
#
_symmetry.space_group_name_H-M   'P 1'
#
loop_
_entity.id
_entity.type
_entity.pdbx_description
1 polymer ?
#
loop_
_entity_poly.entity_id
_entity_poly.type
_entity_poly.pdbx_seq_one_letter_code
_entity_poly.pdbx_strand_id
1 'polypeptide(L)'
;KPNSIEREPQFILRDHIVDEIDRLKDDELNRYLRYRYMYDVYPINKIISEYPPLVQIEPTSICNYRCIFCYQIDPRLTNKKNSHMGIMDLQLFKSLVDELEGKVEAISLASRGEPTINKMLPEMLNYLEGKFLAVKVNTNASLLDETISRAILDADIQTLVFSADAAVEPLYSQLRVGGSLDKITQNIERFHKLKNKHYSDSRLITRVSGVYYQDEQKIEDMEAYWKDLVDQVAFVDYNPWENVYDADVNGIIKPCSDLWRRLFVWWDGRVNPCDVDYLSTLSDERFPDRSITEIWRGETFESLRK
;
A
#
# COMPACT_ATOMS: atom_id res chain seq x y z
N LYS A 1 8.45 40.33 -20.93
CA LYS A 1 8.10 38.98 -20.52
C LYS A 1 7.28 39.11 -19.25
N PRO A 2 6.04 38.57 -19.19
CA PRO A 2 5.29 38.59 -17.93
C PRO A 2 5.98 37.68 -16.92
N ASN A 3 6.20 38.19 -15.71
CA ASN A 3 6.64 37.39 -14.56
C ASN A 3 5.64 36.24 -14.40
N SER A 4 6.09 35.02 -14.62
CA SER A 4 5.37 33.84 -14.17
C SER A 4 5.37 33.91 -12.64
N ILE A 5 4.24 34.25 -12.05
CA ILE A 5 3.97 34.04 -10.64
C ILE A 5 4.02 32.52 -10.47
N GLU A 6 5.14 32.02 -9.96
CA GLU A 6 5.20 30.64 -9.46
C GLU A 6 4.16 30.54 -8.36
N ARG A 7 3.02 29.91 -8.66
CA ARG A 7 2.02 29.60 -7.63
C ARG A 7 2.66 28.61 -6.68
N GLU A 8 2.73 28.97 -5.41
CA GLU A 8 3.08 28.00 -4.37
C GLU A 8 2.19 26.77 -4.53
N PRO A 9 2.76 25.55 -4.39
CA PRO A 9 1.98 24.33 -4.51
C PRO A 9 0.90 24.34 -3.43
N GLN A 10 -0.36 24.37 -3.85
CA GLN A 10 -1.49 24.35 -2.91
C GLN A 10 -1.62 22.96 -2.31
N PHE A 11 -1.72 22.90 -0.98
CA PHE A 11 -2.15 21.69 -0.28
C PHE A 11 -3.66 21.53 -0.47
N ILE A 12 -4.05 20.54 -1.28
CA ILE A 12 -5.46 20.28 -1.61
C ILE A 12 -5.90 19.00 -0.93
N LEU A 13 -6.93 19.10 -0.10
CA LEU A 13 -7.61 17.93 0.47
C LEU A 13 -8.53 17.34 -0.61
N ARG A 14 -8.22 16.12 -1.03
CA ARG A 14 -9.07 15.34 -1.94
C ARG A 14 -10.20 14.69 -1.16
N ASP A 15 -11.30 14.34 -1.81
CA ASP A 15 -12.51 13.80 -1.16
C ASP A 15 -12.20 12.63 -0.22
N HIS A 16 -11.39 11.64 -0.67
CA HIS A 16 -11.02 10.51 0.19
C HIS A 16 -10.20 10.90 1.44
N ILE A 17 -9.49 12.04 1.40
CA ILE A 17 -8.75 12.58 2.56
C ILE A 17 -9.75 13.25 3.52
N VAL A 18 -10.77 13.90 2.99
CA VAL A 18 -11.85 14.48 3.80
C VAL A 18 -12.58 13.37 4.57
N ASP A 19 -12.93 12.26 3.88
CA ASP A 19 -13.54 11.10 4.53
C ASP A 19 -12.65 10.52 5.66
N GLU A 20 -11.32 10.50 5.45
CA GLU A 20 -10.36 10.05 6.46
C GLU A 20 -10.33 11.03 7.66
N ILE A 21 -10.35 12.35 7.39
CA ILE A 21 -10.37 13.41 8.43
C ILE A 21 -11.63 13.34 9.27
N ASP A 22 -12.78 13.13 8.65
CA ASP A 22 -14.07 13.07 9.34
C ASP A 22 -14.17 11.91 10.36
N ARG A 23 -13.26 10.95 10.26
CA ARG A 23 -13.19 9.79 11.17
C ARG A 23 -12.10 9.92 12.25
N LEU A 24 -11.29 10.99 12.22
CA LEU A 24 -10.27 11.25 13.25
C LEU A 24 -10.86 11.81 14.53
N LYS A 25 -10.13 11.63 15.62
CA LYS A 25 -10.37 12.37 16.86
C LYS A 25 -9.76 13.78 16.75
N ASP A 26 -10.28 14.72 17.53
CA ASP A 26 -9.84 16.13 17.49
C ASP A 26 -8.32 16.28 17.75
N ASP A 27 -7.75 15.48 18.63
CA ASP A 27 -6.32 15.49 18.97
C ASP A 27 -5.42 14.82 17.91
N GLU A 28 -6.01 14.03 17.00
CA GLU A 28 -5.31 13.36 15.90
C GLU A 28 -5.17 14.27 14.67
N LEU A 29 -6.06 15.26 14.49
CA LEU A 29 -6.18 16.05 13.26
C LEU A 29 -4.87 16.75 12.86
N ASN A 30 -4.20 17.41 13.80
CA ASN A 30 -2.97 18.15 13.50
C ASN A 30 -1.84 17.21 13.04
N ARG A 31 -1.70 16.03 13.65
CA ARG A 31 -0.71 15.02 13.28
C ARG A 31 -1.00 14.48 11.88
N TYR A 32 -2.26 14.17 11.61
CA TYR A 32 -2.70 13.67 10.31
C TYR A 32 -2.49 14.71 9.20
N LEU A 33 -2.88 15.97 9.39
CA LEU A 33 -2.68 17.04 8.41
C LEU A 33 -1.20 17.29 8.14
N ARG A 34 -0.34 17.23 9.17
CA ARG A 34 1.12 17.31 9.00
C ARG A 34 1.65 16.16 8.14
N TYR A 35 1.20 14.93 8.40
CA TYR A 35 1.55 13.77 7.58
C TYR A 35 1.13 13.98 6.11
N ARG A 36 -0.13 14.38 5.88
CA ARG A 36 -0.63 14.63 4.52
C ARG A 36 0.13 15.75 3.81
N TYR A 37 0.44 16.83 4.51
CA TYR A 37 1.25 17.91 3.96
C TYR A 37 2.65 17.42 3.55
N MET A 38 3.33 16.65 4.40
CA MET A 38 4.62 16.07 4.05
C MET A 38 4.50 15.12 2.85
N TYR A 39 3.46 14.31 2.80
CA TYR A 39 3.23 13.34 1.73
C TYR A 39 2.95 14.00 0.37
N ASP A 40 2.15 15.08 0.33
CA ASP A 40 1.68 15.71 -0.91
C ASP A 40 2.59 16.88 -1.37
N VAL A 41 3.14 17.66 -0.44
CA VAL A 41 3.86 18.92 -0.74
C VAL A 41 5.38 18.75 -0.78
N TYR A 42 5.97 17.92 0.09
CA TYR A 42 7.43 17.72 0.13
C TYR A 42 8.02 17.23 -1.19
N PRO A 43 7.39 16.26 -1.91
CA PRO A 43 7.89 15.84 -3.21
C PRO A 43 7.94 16.97 -4.26
N ILE A 44 6.95 17.86 -4.25
CA ILE A 44 6.88 18.99 -5.19
C ILE A 44 8.05 19.94 -4.95
N ASN A 45 8.36 20.20 -3.68
CA ASN A 45 9.43 21.11 -3.27
C ASN A 45 10.78 20.41 -3.06
N LYS A 46 10.87 19.09 -3.33
CA LYS A 46 12.06 18.26 -3.11
C LYS A 46 12.60 18.34 -1.66
N ILE A 47 11.70 18.45 -0.68
CA ILE A 47 12.05 18.51 0.74
C ILE A 47 12.19 17.09 1.27
N ILE A 48 13.30 16.80 1.94
CA ILE A 48 13.55 15.51 2.59
C ILE A 48 13.26 15.65 4.07
N SER A 49 12.27 14.90 4.56
CA SER A 49 11.95 14.80 5.99
C SER A 49 13.00 13.96 6.74
N GLU A 50 12.98 14.00 8.06
CA GLU A 50 13.83 13.16 8.90
C GLU A 50 13.53 11.67 8.72
N TYR A 51 12.25 11.31 8.70
CA TYR A 51 11.73 9.98 8.37
C TYR A 51 10.84 10.06 7.13
N PRO A 52 10.68 8.98 6.35
CA PRO A 52 9.75 8.98 5.22
C PRO A 52 8.31 9.22 5.72
N PRO A 53 7.52 10.07 5.04
CA PRO A 53 6.11 10.29 5.41
C PRO A 53 5.27 9.02 5.51
N LEU A 54 5.57 8.01 4.67
CA LEU A 54 4.91 6.70 4.70
C LEU A 54 5.96 5.59 4.56
N VAL A 55 5.84 4.55 5.39
CA VAL A 55 6.60 3.31 5.25
C VAL A 55 5.68 2.18 4.80
N GLN A 56 6.01 1.57 3.67
CA GLN A 56 5.33 0.38 3.19
C GLN A 56 6.10 -0.86 3.63
N ILE A 57 5.45 -1.70 4.40
CA ILE A 57 6.03 -2.92 4.96
C ILE A 57 5.42 -4.11 4.22
N GLU A 58 6.26 -5.03 3.76
CA GLU A 58 5.85 -6.25 3.09
C GLU A 58 5.76 -7.41 4.07
N PRO A 59 4.56 -7.81 4.52
CA PRO A 59 4.42 -8.97 5.41
C PRO A 59 4.86 -10.28 4.75
N THR A 60 4.76 -10.35 3.43
CA THR A 60 5.23 -11.47 2.60
C THR A 60 5.33 -11.06 1.14
N SER A 61 6.29 -11.61 0.42
CA SER A 61 6.38 -11.53 -1.04
C SER A 61 5.61 -12.65 -1.75
N ILE A 62 5.03 -13.60 -1.01
CA ILE A 62 4.25 -14.71 -1.58
C ILE A 62 2.83 -14.22 -1.87
N CYS A 63 2.32 -14.52 -3.07
CA CYS A 63 0.94 -14.28 -3.45
C CYS A 63 0.30 -15.56 -3.98
N ASN A 64 -0.99 -15.76 -3.70
CA ASN A 64 -1.78 -16.87 -4.21
C ASN A 64 -2.44 -16.58 -5.56
N TYR A 65 -2.31 -15.34 -6.08
CA TYR A 65 -2.76 -14.93 -7.41
C TYR A 65 -1.58 -14.73 -8.36
N ARG A 66 -1.87 -14.72 -9.67
CA ARG A 66 -0.95 -14.38 -10.76
C ARG A 66 -1.63 -13.39 -11.70
N CYS A 67 -1.95 -12.21 -11.17
CA CYS A 67 -2.59 -11.14 -11.95
C CYS A 67 -1.72 -10.79 -13.15
N ILE A 68 -2.32 -10.64 -14.33
CA ILE A 68 -1.58 -10.52 -15.61
C ILE A 68 -0.75 -9.24 -15.72
N PHE A 69 -1.06 -8.23 -14.93
CA PHE A 69 -0.36 -6.93 -14.86
C PHE A 69 0.52 -6.79 -13.61
N CYS A 70 0.84 -7.89 -12.93
CA CYS A 70 1.62 -7.88 -11.70
C CYS A 70 2.97 -8.58 -11.90
N TYR A 71 4.02 -8.07 -11.30
CA TYR A 71 5.35 -8.70 -11.29
C TYR A 71 5.38 -10.12 -10.68
N GLN A 72 4.29 -10.59 -10.06
CA GLN A 72 4.14 -11.98 -9.62
C GLN A 72 4.13 -13.01 -10.76
N ILE A 73 4.03 -12.58 -12.02
CA ILE A 73 4.19 -13.44 -13.19
C ILE A 73 5.67 -13.60 -13.62
N ASP A 74 6.57 -12.74 -13.11
CA ASP A 74 7.98 -12.80 -13.44
C ASP A 74 8.68 -13.98 -12.74
N PRO A 75 9.25 -14.95 -13.51
CA PRO A 75 9.99 -16.07 -12.92
C PRO A 75 11.23 -15.63 -12.12
N ARG A 76 11.81 -14.46 -12.41
CA ARG A 76 12.95 -13.91 -11.64
C ARG A 76 12.56 -13.65 -10.20
N LEU A 77 11.33 -13.13 -9.95
CA LEU A 77 10.80 -12.96 -8.61
C LEU A 77 10.34 -14.28 -8.00
N THR A 78 9.54 -15.06 -8.75
CA THR A 78 8.74 -16.16 -8.18
C THR A 78 9.48 -17.50 -8.11
N ASN A 79 10.63 -17.65 -8.77
CA ASN A 79 11.44 -18.84 -8.64
C ASN A 79 12.08 -18.94 -7.25
N LYS A 80 11.75 -19.99 -6.51
CA LYS A 80 12.26 -20.24 -5.16
C LYS A 80 13.81 -20.24 -5.05
N LYS A 81 14.52 -20.54 -6.13
CA LYS A 81 15.98 -20.52 -6.15
C LYS A 81 16.59 -19.12 -6.06
N ASN A 82 15.81 -18.07 -6.38
CA ASN A 82 16.30 -16.69 -6.42
C ASN A 82 16.19 -15.97 -5.07
N SER A 83 15.62 -16.61 -4.04
CA SER A 83 15.52 -16.07 -2.67
C SER A 83 14.80 -14.72 -2.55
N HIS A 84 13.93 -14.38 -3.51
CA HIS A 84 13.10 -13.16 -3.43
C HIS A 84 11.77 -13.39 -2.71
N MET A 85 11.36 -14.65 -2.54
CA MET A 85 10.08 -15.04 -1.96
C MET A 85 10.23 -15.47 -0.51
N GLY A 86 9.44 -14.88 0.38
CA GLY A 86 9.46 -15.24 1.79
C GLY A 86 8.37 -14.56 2.61
N ILE A 87 8.45 -14.76 3.92
CA ILE A 87 7.48 -14.28 4.91
C ILE A 87 8.25 -13.52 5.98
N MET A 88 7.82 -12.30 6.30
CA MET A 88 8.44 -11.47 7.33
C MET A 88 8.30 -12.12 8.70
N ASP A 89 9.41 -12.21 9.41
CA ASP A 89 9.44 -12.64 10.79
C ASP A 89 8.79 -11.58 11.70
N LEU A 90 8.04 -12.05 12.71
CA LEU A 90 7.32 -11.16 13.62
C LEU A 90 8.27 -10.27 14.43
N GLN A 91 9.47 -10.77 14.80
CA GLN A 91 10.43 -9.99 15.58
C GLN A 91 11.04 -8.87 14.73
N LEU A 92 11.36 -9.15 13.46
CA LEU A 92 11.80 -8.11 12.51
C LEU A 92 10.74 -7.04 12.34
N PHE A 93 9.47 -7.45 12.18
CA PHE A 93 8.33 -6.53 12.09
C PHE A 93 8.23 -5.64 13.34
N LYS A 94 8.26 -6.23 14.54
CA LYS A 94 8.18 -5.48 15.80
C LYS A 94 9.32 -4.48 15.94
N SER A 95 10.56 -4.89 15.65
CA SER A 95 11.73 -4.01 15.71
C SER A 95 11.59 -2.81 14.76
N LEU A 96 11.02 -3.04 13.56
CA LEU A 96 10.76 -1.97 12.61
C LEU A 96 9.66 -1.02 13.11
N VAL A 97 8.58 -1.55 13.66
CA VAL A 97 7.48 -0.77 14.24
C VAL A 97 7.97 0.09 15.40
N ASP A 98 8.79 -0.48 16.30
CA ASP A 98 9.36 0.24 17.45
C ASP A 98 10.29 1.41 17.00
N GLU A 99 11.03 1.23 15.91
CA GLU A 99 11.82 2.34 15.36
C GLU A 99 10.93 3.45 14.78
N LEU A 100 9.80 3.11 14.17
CA LEU A 100 8.93 4.06 13.46
C LEU A 100 7.92 4.75 14.38
N GLU A 101 7.57 4.15 15.52
CA GLU A 101 6.59 4.67 16.47
C GLU A 101 6.95 6.09 16.93
N GLY A 102 5.98 7.02 16.84
CA GLY A 102 6.13 8.43 17.18
C GLY A 102 6.97 9.26 16.19
N LYS A 103 7.47 8.66 15.10
CA LYS A 103 8.31 9.33 14.08
C LYS A 103 7.62 9.41 12.73
N VAL A 104 6.77 8.43 12.41
CA VAL A 104 5.91 8.42 11.22
C VAL A 104 4.45 8.26 11.65
N GLU A 105 3.52 8.68 10.79
CA GLU A 105 2.09 8.53 11.06
C GLU A 105 1.42 7.49 10.14
N ALA A 106 2.10 7.06 9.08
CA ALA A 106 1.52 6.21 8.06
C ALA A 106 2.32 4.94 7.80
N ILE A 107 1.63 3.80 7.94
CA ILE A 107 2.15 2.47 7.60
C ILE A 107 1.21 1.82 6.59
N SER A 108 1.77 1.19 5.56
CA SER A 108 0.99 0.38 4.62
C SER A 108 1.48 -1.07 4.64
N LEU A 109 0.61 -2.01 5.00
CA LEU A 109 0.88 -3.44 4.87
C LEU A 109 0.45 -3.90 3.48
N ALA A 110 1.40 -3.89 2.56
CA ALA A 110 1.21 -4.23 1.15
C ALA A 110 2.57 -4.52 0.52
N SER A 111 2.65 -4.81 -0.71
CA SER A 111 3.72 -4.79 -1.67
C SER A 111 3.63 -5.99 -2.64
N ARG A 112 4.69 -6.83 -2.72
CA ARG A 112 4.83 -7.85 -3.76
C ARG A 112 3.93 -9.06 -3.56
N GLY A 113 3.48 -9.33 -2.32
CA GLY A 113 2.67 -10.51 -1.99
C GLY A 113 1.26 -10.19 -1.48
N GLU A 114 0.59 -11.22 -1.01
CA GLU A 114 -0.72 -11.11 -0.35
C GLU A 114 -0.53 -11.17 1.18
N PRO A 115 -0.75 -10.08 1.92
CA PRO A 115 -0.48 -10.02 3.36
C PRO A 115 -1.15 -11.12 4.18
N THR A 116 -2.36 -11.55 3.79
CA THR A 116 -3.14 -12.56 4.50
C THR A 116 -2.54 -13.98 4.41
N ILE A 117 -1.51 -14.19 3.61
CA ILE A 117 -0.73 -15.43 3.58
C ILE A 117 0.20 -15.55 4.79
N ASN A 118 0.66 -14.41 5.34
CA ASN A 118 1.46 -14.44 6.55
C ASN A 118 0.56 -14.78 7.76
N LYS A 119 0.75 -15.94 8.31
CA LYS A 119 -0.05 -16.44 9.46
C LYS A 119 0.12 -15.58 10.71
N MET A 120 1.20 -14.79 10.80
CA MET A 120 1.45 -13.86 11.89
C MET A 120 0.82 -12.48 11.66
N LEU A 121 0.05 -12.30 10.56
CA LEU A 121 -0.61 -11.03 10.28
C LEU A 121 -1.53 -10.56 11.43
N PRO A 122 -2.32 -11.41 12.11
CA PRO A 122 -3.10 -10.99 13.24
C PRO A 122 -2.24 -10.41 14.38
N GLU A 123 -1.11 -11.02 14.71
CA GLU A 123 -0.18 -10.55 15.73
C GLU A 123 0.54 -9.26 15.31
N MET A 124 0.85 -9.11 13.99
CA MET A 124 1.39 -7.88 13.44
C MET A 124 0.39 -6.73 13.57
N LEU A 125 -0.87 -6.96 13.23
CA LEU A 125 -1.95 -5.97 13.34
C LEU A 125 -2.18 -5.55 14.79
N ASN A 126 -2.27 -6.50 15.71
CA ASN A 126 -2.38 -6.22 17.14
C ASN A 126 -1.19 -5.39 17.67
N TYR A 127 0.01 -5.62 17.13
CA TYR A 127 1.19 -4.84 17.53
C TYR A 127 1.17 -3.39 17.00
N LEU A 128 0.42 -3.12 15.93
CA LEU A 128 0.24 -1.77 15.37
C LEU A 128 -0.82 -0.95 16.10
N GLU A 129 -1.69 -1.58 16.90
CA GLU A 129 -2.81 -0.91 17.57
C GLU A 129 -2.35 0.35 18.32
N GLY A 130 -2.96 1.49 17.98
CA GLY A 130 -2.72 2.78 18.62
C GLY A 130 -1.38 3.46 18.33
N LYS A 131 -0.47 2.84 17.57
CA LYS A 131 0.88 3.38 17.32
C LYS A 131 0.94 4.38 16.16
N PHE A 132 0.08 4.24 15.18
CA PHE A 132 0.06 5.05 13.96
C PHE A 132 -1.35 5.49 13.61
N LEU A 133 -1.50 6.68 13.01
CA LEU A 133 -2.82 7.22 12.63
C LEU A 133 -3.33 6.66 11.31
N ALA A 134 -2.44 6.41 10.36
CA ALA A 134 -2.80 6.04 8.99
C ALA A 134 -2.26 4.64 8.65
N VAL A 135 -2.79 3.62 9.31
CA VAL A 135 -2.49 2.22 8.98
C VAL A 135 -3.40 1.75 7.88
N LYS A 136 -2.80 1.23 6.80
CA LYS A 136 -3.50 0.68 5.65
C LYS A 136 -3.09 -0.76 5.39
N VAL A 137 -4.05 -1.62 5.10
CA VAL A 137 -3.83 -2.99 4.63
C VAL A 137 -4.43 -3.14 3.24
N ASN A 138 -3.63 -3.65 2.28
CA ASN A 138 -4.13 -4.01 0.96
C ASN A 138 -4.19 -5.54 0.85
N THR A 139 -5.33 -6.08 0.44
CA THR A 139 -5.54 -7.52 0.27
C THR A 139 -6.34 -7.84 -0.99
N ASN A 140 -6.10 -9.01 -1.58
CA ASN A 140 -6.97 -9.55 -2.63
C ASN A 140 -8.27 -10.16 -2.09
N ALA A 141 -8.48 -10.09 -0.78
CA ALA A 141 -9.65 -10.57 -0.03
C ALA A 141 -9.94 -12.08 -0.12
N SER A 142 -9.12 -12.87 -0.84
CA SER A 142 -9.40 -14.29 -1.06
C SER A 142 -9.30 -15.16 0.20
N LEU A 143 -8.47 -14.72 1.16
CA LEU A 143 -8.21 -15.39 2.43
C LEU A 143 -8.76 -14.61 3.64
N LEU A 144 -9.63 -13.63 3.40
CA LEU A 144 -10.25 -12.81 4.43
C LEU A 144 -11.30 -13.65 5.18
N ASP A 145 -10.86 -14.42 6.15
CA ASP A 145 -11.70 -15.19 7.07
C ASP A 145 -12.09 -14.37 8.32
N GLU A 146 -12.82 -14.98 9.25
CA GLU A 146 -13.26 -14.31 10.47
C GLU A 146 -12.09 -13.92 11.38
N THR A 147 -11.05 -14.76 11.46
CA THR A 147 -9.88 -14.50 12.32
C THR A 147 -9.13 -13.25 11.85
N ILE A 148 -8.83 -13.17 10.55
CA ILE A 148 -8.17 -12.03 9.94
C ILE A 148 -9.07 -10.79 10.01
N SER A 149 -10.37 -10.95 9.75
CA SER A 149 -11.34 -9.84 9.82
C SER A 149 -11.41 -9.23 11.23
N ARG A 150 -11.44 -10.06 12.27
CA ARG A 150 -11.40 -9.57 13.67
C ARG A 150 -10.09 -8.88 13.98
N ALA A 151 -8.95 -9.43 13.61
CA ALA A 151 -7.65 -8.81 13.85
C ALA A 151 -7.52 -7.43 13.18
N ILE A 152 -8.07 -7.26 11.97
CA ILE A 152 -8.13 -5.98 11.27
C ILE A 152 -9.00 -4.97 12.03
N LEU A 153 -10.16 -5.40 12.54
CA LEU A 153 -11.11 -4.55 13.25
C LEU A 153 -10.62 -4.22 14.67
N ASP A 154 -10.01 -5.17 15.37
CA ASP A 154 -9.42 -5.00 16.70
C ASP A 154 -8.23 -4.04 16.68
N ALA A 155 -7.43 -4.06 15.61
CA ALA A 155 -6.27 -3.17 15.45
C ALA A 155 -6.64 -1.70 15.13
N ASP A 156 -7.91 -1.37 14.97
CA ASP A 156 -8.44 -0.03 14.63
C ASP A 156 -7.65 0.66 13.49
N ILE A 157 -7.33 -0.11 12.43
CA ILE A 157 -6.63 0.43 11.28
C ILE A 157 -7.50 1.45 10.52
N GLN A 158 -6.86 2.42 9.86
CA GLN A 158 -7.60 3.47 9.15
C GLN A 158 -8.29 2.95 7.88
N THR A 159 -7.58 2.16 7.06
CA THR A 159 -8.10 1.76 5.74
C THR A 159 -7.81 0.30 5.41
N LEU A 160 -8.84 -0.45 5.06
CA LEU A 160 -8.74 -1.76 4.44
C LEU A 160 -9.05 -1.66 2.95
N VAL A 161 -8.06 -1.98 2.11
CA VAL A 161 -8.19 -1.91 0.65
C VAL A 161 -8.35 -3.31 0.09
N PHE A 162 -9.44 -3.55 -0.61
CA PHE A 162 -9.68 -4.75 -1.40
C PHE A 162 -9.22 -4.50 -2.83
N SER A 163 -8.29 -5.32 -3.30
CA SER A 163 -7.77 -5.20 -4.66
C SER A 163 -8.68 -5.95 -5.64
N ALA A 164 -9.41 -5.22 -6.50
CA ALA A 164 -10.31 -5.82 -7.50
C ALA A 164 -10.32 -4.98 -8.79
N ASP A 165 -10.25 -5.64 -9.94
CA ASP A 165 -10.08 -5.00 -11.26
C ASP A 165 -11.24 -5.30 -12.22
N ALA A 166 -12.29 -5.94 -11.77
CA ALA A 166 -13.50 -6.17 -12.56
C ALA A 166 -14.70 -6.38 -11.65
N ALA A 167 -15.89 -6.22 -12.22
CA ALA A 167 -17.19 -6.41 -11.58
C ALA A 167 -17.99 -7.59 -12.17
N VAL A 168 -17.41 -8.32 -13.12
CA VAL A 168 -18.06 -9.43 -13.81
C VAL A 168 -17.08 -10.60 -14.05
N GLU A 169 -17.59 -11.83 -13.97
CA GLU A 169 -16.91 -13.00 -14.52
C GLU A 169 -17.25 -13.19 -16.02
N PRO A 170 -16.35 -13.71 -16.86
CA PRO A 170 -15.04 -14.26 -16.49
C PRO A 170 -13.90 -13.22 -16.45
N LEU A 171 -14.18 -11.93 -16.67
CA LEU A 171 -13.16 -10.89 -16.75
C LEU A 171 -12.31 -10.82 -15.48
N TYR A 172 -12.94 -10.90 -14.30
CA TYR A 172 -12.20 -10.87 -13.03
C TYR A 172 -11.15 -11.98 -12.95
N SER A 173 -11.54 -13.23 -13.22
CA SER A 173 -10.62 -14.39 -13.15
C SER A 173 -9.57 -14.39 -14.26
N GLN A 174 -9.82 -13.74 -15.38
CA GLN A 174 -8.85 -13.53 -16.47
C GLN A 174 -7.77 -12.51 -16.06
N LEU A 175 -8.15 -11.40 -15.42
CA LEU A 175 -7.23 -10.38 -14.94
C LEU A 175 -6.48 -10.82 -13.68
N ARG A 176 -7.19 -11.45 -12.74
CA ARG A 176 -6.67 -11.96 -11.47
C ARG A 176 -6.60 -13.47 -11.44
N VAL A 177 -5.67 -14.02 -12.21
CA VAL A 177 -5.49 -15.47 -12.37
C VAL A 177 -5.34 -16.15 -11.01
N GLY A 178 -6.21 -17.12 -10.74
CA GLY A 178 -6.36 -17.81 -9.45
C GLY A 178 -7.41 -17.18 -8.52
N GLY A 179 -8.01 -16.06 -8.93
CA GLY A 179 -9.09 -15.39 -8.21
C GLY A 179 -10.48 -15.84 -8.63
N SER A 180 -11.48 -15.47 -7.84
CA SER A 180 -12.92 -15.64 -8.11
C SER A 180 -13.66 -14.44 -7.55
N LEU A 181 -14.42 -13.76 -8.39
CA LEU A 181 -15.23 -12.59 -8.01
C LEU A 181 -16.23 -12.95 -6.92
N ASP A 182 -16.99 -14.04 -7.10
CA ASP A 182 -17.97 -14.51 -6.11
C ASP A 182 -17.34 -14.72 -4.73
N LYS A 183 -16.15 -15.34 -4.68
CA LYS A 183 -15.46 -15.62 -3.42
C LYS A 183 -15.08 -14.34 -2.69
N ILE A 184 -14.49 -13.38 -3.40
CA ILE A 184 -14.05 -12.13 -2.74
C ILE A 184 -15.25 -11.28 -2.34
N THR A 185 -16.31 -11.23 -3.15
CA THR A 185 -17.55 -10.53 -2.81
C THR A 185 -18.16 -11.09 -1.53
N GLN A 186 -18.30 -12.42 -1.42
CA GLN A 186 -18.79 -13.08 -0.22
C GLN A 186 -17.91 -12.82 1.02
N ASN A 187 -16.58 -12.77 0.84
CA ASN A 187 -15.66 -12.45 1.93
C ASN A 187 -15.82 -11.02 2.41
N ILE A 188 -15.95 -10.05 1.48
CA ILE A 188 -16.19 -8.63 1.77
C ILE A 188 -17.54 -8.45 2.48
N GLU A 189 -18.60 -9.09 1.99
CA GLU A 189 -19.91 -9.08 2.65
C GLU A 189 -19.86 -9.63 4.09
N ARG A 190 -19.13 -10.76 4.30
CA ARG A 190 -18.95 -11.33 5.64
C ARG A 190 -18.19 -10.37 6.56
N PHE A 191 -17.15 -9.71 6.04
CA PHE A 191 -16.42 -8.69 6.78
C PHE A 191 -17.35 -7.57 7.22
N HIS A 192 -18.18 -7.03 6.33
CA HIS A 192 -19.14 -5.97 6.67
C HIS A 192 -20.21 -6.43 7.65
N LYS A 193 -20.73 -7.66 7.52
CA LYS A 193 -21.67 -8.24 8.51
C LYS A 193 -21.03 -8.33 9.89
N LEU A 194 -19.77 -8.75 9.97
CA LEU A 194 -19.00 -8.82 11.22
C LEU A 194 -18.78 -7.42 11.80
N LYS A 195 -18.32 -6.45 10.97
CA LYS A 195 -18.10 -5.05 11.36
C LYS A 195 -19.37 -4.44 11.93
N ASN A 196 -20.48 -4.52 11.18
CA ASN A 196 -21.76 -3.92 11.59
C ASN A 196 -22.33 -4.55 12.86
N LYS A 197 -22.12 -5.85 13.08
CA LYS A 197 -22.68 -6.56 14.22
C LYS A 197 -21.88 -6.36 15.52
N HIS A 198 -20.56 -6.27 15.44
CA HIS A 198 -19.68 -6.33 16.62
C HIS A 198 -18.75 -5.11 16.75
N TYR A 199 -18.63 -4.28 15.71
CA TYR A 199 -17.72 -3.14 15.64
C TYR A 199 -18.43 -1.91 15.02
N SER A 200 -19.65 -1.63 15.47
CA SER A 200 -20.47 -0.52 14.93
C SER A 200 -19.79 0.84 15.01
N ASP A 201 -18.92 1.03 15.99
CA ASP A 201 -18.20 2.29 16.24
C ASP A 201 -16.82 2.33 15.54
N SER A 202 -16.49 1.30 14.75
CA SER A 202 -15.21 1.24 14.01
C SER A 202 -15.12 2.35 12.97
N ARG A 203 -14.01 3.09 13.03
CA ARG A 203 -13.68 4.18 12.11
C ARG A 203 -13.07 3.70 10.80
N LEU A 204 -12.84 2.38 10.67
CA LEU A 204 -12.22 1.78 9.50
C LEU A 204 -12.99 2.11 8.22
N ILE A 205 -12.24 2.62 7.22
CA ILE A 205 -12.70 2.83 5.85
C ILE A 205 -12.40 1.59 5.03
N THR A 206 -13.40 1.08 4.34
CA THR A 206 -13.20 0.05 3.32
C THR A 206 -13.12 0.66 1.95
N ARG A 207 -12.18 0.20 1.12
CA ARG A 207 -11.99 0.70 -0.24
C ARG A 207 -11.78 -0.47 -1.21
N VAL A 208 -12.42 -0.42 -2.37
CA VAL A 208 -11.96 -1.19 -3.52
C VAL A 208 -11.00 -0.33 -4.32
N SER A 209 -9.83 -0.90 -4.62
CA SER A 209 -8.87 -0.29 -5.53
C SER A 209 -8.51 -1.27 -6.64
N GLY A 210 -8.51 -0.78 -7.88
CA GLY A 210 -8.20 -1.57 -9.06
C GLY A 210 -7.39 -0.82 -10.09
N VAL A 211 -6.87 -1.58 -11.05
CA VAL A 211 -6.13 -1.10 -12.20
C VAL A 211 -7.03 -1.16 -13.42
N TYR A 212 -7.17 -0.05 -14.13
CA TYR A 212 -7.81 -0.01 -15.44
C TYR A 212 -6.79 -0.47 -16.48
N TYR A 213 -6.94 -1.70 -16.93
CA TYR A 213 -5.99 -2.38 -17.82
C TYR A 213 -6.49 -2.43 -19.27
N GLN A 214 -7.81 -2.57 -19.46
CA GLN A 214 -8.43 -2.75 -20.77
C GLN A 214 -9.88 -2.28 -20.78
N ASP A 215 -10.37 -1.91 -21.98
CA ASP A 215 -11.70 -1.28 -22.16
C ASP A 215 -12.88 -2.14 -21.71
N GLU A 216 -12.75 -3.48 -21.71
CA GLU A 216 -13.77 -4.40 -21.26
C GLU A 216 -14.12 -4.26 -19.77
N GLN A 217 -13.25 -3.61 -18.97
CA GLN A 217 -13.49 -3.40 -17.54
C GLN A 217 -14.62 -2.42 -17.24
N LYS A 218 -14.92 -1.46 -18.14
CA LYS A 218 -15.99 -0.46 -18.00
C LYS A 218 -16.07 0.15 -16.60
N ILE A 219 -15.38 1.24 -16.37
CA ILE A 219 -15.20 1.85 -15.03
C ILE A 219 -16.54 2.10 -14.35
N GLU A 220 -17.55 2.59 -15.10
CA GLU A 220 -18.88 2.89 -14.55
C GLU A 220 -19.58 1.65 -14.00
N ASP A 221 -19.44 0.49 -14.66
CA ASP A 221 -20.00 -0.77 -14.20
C ASP A 221 -19.25 -1.27 -12.94
N MET A 222 -17.92 -1.08 -12.87
CA MET A 222 -17.12 -1.41 -11.69
C MET A 222 -17.48 -0.52 -10.50
N GLU A 223 -17.60 0.79 -10.71
CA GLU A 223 -18.03 1.72 -9.67
C GLU A 223 -19.44 1.38 -9.17
N ALA A 224 -20.37 1.10 -10.07
CA ALA A 224 -21.73 0.73 -9.72
C ALA A 224 -21.81 -0.57 -8.90
N TYR A 225 -20.98 -1.56 -9.22
CA TYR A 225 -20.93 -2.83 -8.50
C TYR A 225 -20.33 -2.70 -7.10
N TRP A 226 -19.20 -1.98 -6.97
CA TRP A 226 -18.45 -1.95 -5.73
C TRP A 226 -18.95 -0.89 -4.72
N LYS A 227 -19.56 0.23 -5.17
CA LYS A 227 -20.00 1.33 -4.30
C LYS A 227 -21.00 0.92 -3.22
N ASP A 228 -21.80 -0.13 -3.46
CA ASP A 228 -22.76 -0.61 -2.48
C ASP A 228 -22.15 -1.60 -1.46
N LEU A 229 -20.90 -2.02 -1.71
CA LEU A 229 -20.18 -2.99 -0.89
C LEU A 229 -19.07 -2.38 -0.04
N VAL A 230 -18.58 -1.17 -0.38
CA VAL A 230 -17.47 -0.51 0.31
C VAL A 230 -17.70 0.99 0.45
N ASP A 231 -16.97 1.63 1.37
CA ASP A 231 -17.07 3.07 1.59
C ASP A 231 -16.50 3.88 0.41
N GLN A 232 -15.46 3.41 -0.25
CA GLN A 232 -14.76 4.12 -1.32
C GLN A 232 -14.38 3.20 -2.48
N VAL A 233 -14.41 3.74 -3.70
CA VAL A 233 -13.94 3.04 -4.92
C VAL A 233 -12.91 3.93 -5.61
N ALA A 234 -11.78 3.34 -6.05
CA ALA A 234 -10.71 4.05 -6.74
C ALA A 234 -10.06 3.17 -7.80
N PHE A 235 -10.09 3.61 -9.05
CA PHE A 235 -9.38 2.95 -10.14
C PHE A 235 -8.25 3.85 -10.63
N VAL A 236 -7.13 3.23 -11.02
CA VAL A 236 -5.96 3.90 -11.57
C VAL A 236 -5.62 3.30 -12.93
N ASP A 237 -5.09 4.12 -13.81
CA ASP A 237 -4.61 3.64 -15.11
C ASP A 237 -3.48 2.63 -14.93
N TYR A 238 -3.46 1.65 -15.81
CA TYR A 238 -2.42 0.64 -15.85
C TYR A 238 -1.05 1.27 -16.09
N ASN A 239 -0.08 0.81 -15.32
CA ASN A 239 1.33 1.09 -15.52
C ASN A 239 2.08 -0.25 -15.61
N PRO A 240 2.87 -0.53 -16.66
CA PRO A 240 3.49 -1.82 -16.90
C PRO A 240 4.62 -2.12 -15.89
N TRP A 241 4.26 -2.68 -14.76
CA TRP A 241 5.19 -3.03 -13.67
C TRP A 241 5.84 -4.41 -13.85
N GLU A 242 5.14 -5.29 -14.53
CA GLU A 242 5.58 -6.69 -14.72
C GLU A 242 6.78 -6.85 -15.66
N ASN A 243 7.12 -5.81 -16.42
CA ASN A 243 8.17 -5.83 -17.43
C ASN A 243 9.22 -4.73 -17.26
N VAL A 244 9.34 -4.17 -16.07
CA VAL A 244 10.16 -2.95 -15.83
C VAL A 244 11.66 -3.16 -16.14
N TYR A 245 12.20 -4.37 -16.01
CA TYR A 245 13.61 -4.64 -16.25
C TYR A 245 13.95 -4.92 -17.71
N ASP A 246 12.97 -5.23 -18.54
CA ASP A 246 13.15 -5.57 -19.95
C ASP A 246 12.55 -4.49 -20.88
N ALA A 247 11.86 -3.50 -20.31
CA ALA A 247 11.29 -2.39 -21.07
C ALA A 247 12.37 -1.39 -21.48
N ASP A 248 12.19 -0.78 -22.63
CA ASP A 248 13.03 0.33 -23.07
C ASP A 248 12.93 1.51 -22.09
N VAL A 249 14.06 2.15 -21.84
CA VAL A 249 14.11 3.35 -21.01
C VAL A 249 13.31 4.46 -21.69
N ASN A 250 12.25 4.93 -21.01
CA ASN A 250 11.49 6.04 -21.49
C ASN A 250 12.26 7.38 -21.32
N GLY A 251 11.84 8.42 -22.04
CA GLY A 251 12.48 9.74 -22.00
C GLY A 251 12.14 10.58 -20.77
N ILE A 252 11.58 10.00 -19.69
CA ILE A 252 11.26 10.72 -18.45
C ILE A 252 12.55 10.99 -17.70
N ILE A 253 12.87 12.26 -17.50
CA ILE A 253 14.07 12.73 -16.79
C ILE A 253 13.77 13.36 -15.42
N LYS A 254 12.51 13.29 -14.97
CA LYS A 254 12.11 13.80 -13.64
C LYS A 254 12.12 12.67 -12.63
N PRO A 255 12.75 12.87 -11.44
CA PRO A 255 12.69 11.89 -10.37
C PRO A 255 11.27 11.61 -9.93
N CYS A 256 10.99 10.35 -9.57
CA CYS A 256 9.69 9.96 -9.06
C CYS A 256 9.40 10.61 -7.69
N SER A 257 8.19 11.14 -7.50
CA SER A 257 7.77 11.77 -6.25
C SER A 257 7.84 10.84 -5.03
N ASP A 258 7.77 9.53 -5.22
CA ASP A 258 7.83 8.55 -4.14
C ASP A 258 9.19 8.55 -3.42
N LEU A 259 10.26 9.00 -4.07
CA LEU A 259 11.57 9.20 -3.45
C LEU A 259 11.58 10.21 -2.29
N TRP A 260 10.56 11.05 -2.14
CA TRP A 260 10.40 12.04 -1.06
C TRP A 260 9.28 11.73 -0.08
N ARG A 261 8.48 10.66 -0.32
CA ARG A 261 7.30 10.41 0.51
C ARG A 261 7.09 8.96 0.92
N ARG A 262 7.76 8.00 0.28
CA ARG A 262 7.62 6.56 0.56
C ARG A 262 8.96 5.88 0.71
N LEU A 263 8.96 4.83 1.55
CA LEU A 263 10.06 3.90 1.68
C LEU A 263 9.44 2.50 1.82
N PHE A 264 10.08 1.51 1.22
CA PHE A 264 9.58 0.15 1.17
C PHE A 264 10.53 -0.79 1.93
N VAL A 265 9.98 -1.59 2.84
CA VAL A 265 10.75 -2.60 3.59
C VAL A 265 10.20 -3.97 3.26
N TRP A 266 11.05 -4.79 2.65
CA TRP A 266 10.69 -6.15 2.26
C TRP A 266 10.67 -7.12 3.43
N TRP A 267 10.09 -8.29 3.20
CA TRP A 267 9.95 -9.35 4.20
C TRP A 267 11.27 -9.77 4.88
N ASP A 268 12.40 -9.59 4.23
CA ASP A 268 13.75 -9.94 4.71
C ASP A 268 14.54 -8.74 5.25
N GLY A 269 13.90 -7.59 5.42
CA GLY A 269 14.50 -6.35 5.91
C GLY A 269 15.19 -5.51 4.84
N ARG A 270 15.26 -5.91 3.56
CA ARG A 270 15.75 -5.04 2.50
C ARG A 270 14.92 -3.78 2.40
N VAL A 271 15.60 -2.64 2.21
CA VAL A 271 14.96 -1.34 2.11
C VAL A 271 15.09 -0.82 0.69
N ASN A 272 13.97 -0.52 0.06
CA ASN A 272 13.89 -0.15 -1.35
C ASN A 272 13.23 1.21 -1.55
N PRO A 273 13.62 1.95 -2.60
CA PRO A 273 13.02 3.24 -2.96
C PRO A 273 11.66 3.09 -3.67
N CYS A 274 11.38 1.93 -4.23
CA CYS A 274 10.21 1.69 -5.07
C CYS A 274 9.81 0.21 -5.05
N ASP A 275 8.50 -0.10 -5.04
CA ASP A 275 7.99 -1.45 -5.14
C ASP A 275 8.04 -2.02 -6.57
N VAL A 276 8.16 -1.15 -7.56
CA VAL A 276 8.40 -1.56 -8.97
C VAL A 276 9.80 -2.14 -9.16
N ASP A 277 10.77 -1.76 -8.33
CA ASP A 277 12.08 -2.46 -8.24
C ASP A 277 11.94 -3.75 -7.41
N TYR A 278 11.07 -4.64 -7.86
CA TYR A 278 10.71 -5.87 -7.14
C TYR A 278 11.84 -6.90 -6.99
N LEU A 279 12.96 -6.73 -7.70
CA LEU A 279 14.19 -7.53 -7.55
C LEU A 279 15.26 -6.85 -6.67
N SER A 280 14.98 -5.62 -6.18
CA SER A 280 15.91 -4.83 -5.35
C SER A 280 17.25 -4.57 -6.05
N THR A 281 17.18 -4.00 -7.24
CA THR A 281 18.40 -3.68 -8.05
C THR A 281 18.95 -2.28 -7.74
N LEU A 282 18.13 -1.41 -7.10
CA LEU A 282 18.47 -0.02 -6.81
C LEU A 282 19.05 0.20 -5.41
N SER A 283 18.96 -0.79 -4.51
CA SER A 283 19.38 -0.64 -3.12
C SER A 283 19.81 -1.97 -2.50
N ASP A 284 20.96 -1.95 -1.84
CA ASP A 284 21.45 -3.06 -1.00
C ASP A 284 21.23 -2.82 0.49
N GLU A 285 20.55 -1.71 0.84
CA GLU A 285 20.31 -1.29 2.21
C GLU A 285 19.38 -2.28 2.95
N ARG A 286 19.67 -2.48 4.25
CA ARG A 286 18.90 -3.39 5.11
C ARG A 286 18.63 -2.80 6.49
N PHE A 287 17.42 -3.04 6.96
CA PHE A 287 17.03 -2.93 8.36
C PHE A 287 17.11 -4.33 9.01
N PRO A 288 17.67 -4.53 10.22
CA PRO A 288 18.14 -3.51 11.16
C PRO A 288 19.63 -3.18 11.10
N ASP A 289 20.36 -3.58 10.03
CA ASP A 289 21.79 -3.30 9.91
C ASP A 289 22.08 -1.78 9.97
N ARG A 290 21.16 -0.99 9.42
CA ARG A 290 21.10 0.47 9.53
C ARG A 290 19.68 0.90 9.88
N SER A 291 19.53 2.00 10.60
CA SER A 291 18.22 2.58 10.93
C SER A 291 17.50 3.15 9.69
N ILE A 292 16.18 3.24 9.76
CA ILE A 292 15.36 3.75 8.65
C ILE A 292 15.74 5.19 8.30
N THR A 293 16.02 6.05 9.28
CA THR A 293 16.44 7.43 9.00
C THR A 293 17.82 7.52 8.35
N GLU A 294 18.79 6.66 8.74
CA GLU A 294 20.11 6.60 8.11
C GLU A 294 20.03 6.14 6.67
N ILE A 295 19.17 5.15 6.36
CA ILE A 295 18.94 4.66 5.00
C ILE A 295 18.23 5.73 4.17
N TRP A 296 17.13 6.28 4.70
CA TRP A 296 16.31 7.29 4.03
C TRP A 296 17.08 8.53 3.59
N ARG A 297 18.03 8.95 4.42
CA ARG A 297 18.90 10.12 4.21
C ARG A 297 20.29 9.77 3.69
N GLY A 298 20.54 8.48 3.47
CA GLY A 298 21.83 7.97 3.03
C GLY A 298 22.12 8.19 1.55
N GLU A 299 23.36 7.90 1.16
CA GLU A 299 23.90 8.17 -0.18
C GLU A 299 23.11 7.46 -1.29
N THR A 300 22.63 6.23 -1.05
CA THR A 300 21.83 5.46 -2.03
C THR A 300 20.58 6.24 -2.43
N PHE A 301 19.77 6.65 -1.44
CA PHE A 301 18.55 7.41 -1.69
C PHE A 301 18.82 8.85 -2.17
N GLU A 302 19.90 9.47 -1.68
CA GLU A 302 20.30 10.79 -2.16
C GLU A 302 20.69 10.77 -3.64
N SER A 303 21.40 9.76 -4.10
CA SER A 303 21.78 9.62 -5.51
C SER A 303 20.59 9.45 -6.43
N LEU A 304 19.53 8.72 -5.99
CA LEU A 304 18.29 8.52 -6.74
C LEU A 304 17.42 9.80 -6.82
N ARG A 305 17.60 10.73 -5.88
CA ARG A 305 16.87 12.02 -5.86
C ARG A 305 17.51 13.10 -6.74
N LYS A 306 18.74 12.94 -7.17
CA LYS A 306 19.50 13.86 -8.05
C LYS A 306 19.16 13.66 -9.50
#